data_91d566eb4e8b78f29ce9a4a76f9356ad
#
_entry.id   91d566eb4e8b78f29ce9a4a76f9356ad
#
_cell.length_a   1.000
_cell.length_b   1.000
_cell.length_c   1.000
_cell.angle_alpha   90.00
_cell.angle_beta   90.00
_cell.angle_gamma   90.00
#
_symmetry.space_group_name_H-M   'P 1'
#
loop_
_entity.id
_entity.type
_entity.pdbx_description
1 polymer ?
#
loop_
_entity_poly.entity_id
_entity_poly.type
_entity_poly.pdbx_seq_one_letter_code
_entity_poly.pdbx_strand_id
1 'polypeptide(L)'
;MMKILTKGYLISVALLSLFSGLYMMFSPDVNNYMLTFYVESDQKNLMTFIRTIAGLFAAGGYILLRFVFSSSRVQLGTVLIYLVAFMLVGKFSGFIYEGINHRSLIIFCIGLLTFFILLLERRKRRNQISYDL
;
A
#
# COMPACT_ATOMS: atom_id res chain seq x y z
N MET A 1 1.87 22.47 -3.27
CA MET A 1 3.10 21.78 -2.84
C MET A 1 2.81 20.88 -1.64
N MET A 2 3.28 19.65 -1.66
CA MET A 2 3.06 18.69 -0.58
C MET A 2 3.90 19.08 0.64
N LYS A 3 3.30 19.05 1.84
CA LYS A 3 4.03 19.30 3.09
C LYS A 3 5.17 18.28 3.27
N ILE A 4 6.30 18.72 3.80
CA ILE A 4 7.49 17.86 4.01
C ILE A 4 7.15 16.61 4.81
N LEU A 5 6.34 16.76 5.86
CA LEU A 5 5.91 15.64 6.71
C LEU A 5 5.09 14.60 5.94
N THR A 6 4.11 15.05 5.15
CA THR A 6 3.27 14.21 4.31
C THR A 6 4.10 13.49 3.24
N LYS A 7 5.00 14.23 2.59
CA LYS A 7 5.92 13.67 1.61
C LYS A 7 6.82 12.60 2.22
N GLY A 8 7.40 12.87 3.38
CA GLY A 8 8.24 11.91 4.11
C GLY A 8 7.47 10.64 4.48
N TYR A 9 6.25 10.79 4.99
CA TYR A 9 5.39 9.65 5.33
C TYR A 9 5.10 8.78 4.09
N LEU A 10 4.65 9.39 2.99
CA LEU A 10 4.31 8.64 1.77
C LEU A 10 5.54 7.97 1.15
N ILE A 11 6.71 8.59 1.17
CA ILE A 11 7.96 7.98 0.72
C ILE A 11 8.30 6.77 1.59
N SER A 12 8.18 6.89 2.91
CA SER A 12 8.46 5.78 3.84
C SER A 12 7.54 4.59 3.58
N VAL A 13 6.24 4.84 3.44
CA VAL A 13 5.25 3.78 3.12
C VAL A 13 5.56 3.16 1.75
N ALA A 14 5.89 3.96 0.76
CA ALA A 14 6.21 3.49 -0.59
C ALA A 14 7.45 2.59 -0.61
N LEU A 15 8.51 3.02 0.04
CA LEU A 15 9.75 2.24 0.15
C LEU A 15 9.53 0.94 0.92
N LEU A 16 8.79 1.00 2.02
CA LEU A 16 8.46 -0.17 2.82
C LEU A 16 7.65 -1.19 2.00
N SER A 17 6.64 -0.73 1.27
CA SER A 17 5.83 -1.57 0.39
C SER A 17 6.65 -2.15 -0.77
N LEU A 18 7.47 -1.34 -1.42
CA LEU A 18 8.32 -1.76 -2.53
C LEU A 18 9.34 -2.82 -2.10
N PHE A 19 10.12 -2.53 -1.07
CA PHE A 19 11.16 -3.44 -0.61
C PHE A 19 10.60 -4.71 0.00
N SER A 20 9.53 -4.60 0.77
CA SER A 20 8.84 -5.77 1.33
C SER A 20 8.26 -6.67 0.24
N GLY A 21 7.63 -6.08 -0.77
CA GLY A 21 7.12 -6.83 -1.93
C GLY A 21 8.23 -7.52 -2.70
N LEU A 22 9.34 -6.83 -3.00
CA LEU A 22 10.49 -7.41 -3.68
C LEU A 22 11.14 -8.51 -2.86
N TYR A 23 11.28 -8.33 -1.54
CA TYR A 23 11.79 -9.35 -0.66
C TYR A 23 10.96 -10.64 -0.70
N MET A 24 9.65 -10.52 -0.57
CA MET A 24 8.75 -11.67 -0.63
C MET A 24 8.71 -12.35 -2.00
N MET A 25 8.95 -11.61 -3.09
CA MET A 25 9.03 -12.18 -4.44
C MET A 25 10.27 -13.04 -4.66
N PHE A 26 11.42 -12.60 -4.17
CA PHE A 26 12.73 -13.16 -4.52
C PHE A 26 13.40 -13.93 -3.38
N SER A 27 12.92 -13.80 -2.16
CA SER A 27 13.46 -14.57 -1.03
C SER A 27 12.96 -16.02 -1.04
N PRO A 28 13.79 -17.01 -0.69
CA PRO A 28 13.34 -18.39 -0.48
C PRO A 28 12.25 -18.51 0.58
N ASP A 29 12.35 -17.71 1.65
CA ASP A 29 11.35 -17.64 2.71
C ASP A 29 10.43 -16.43 2.47
N VAL A 30 9.12 -16.69 2.30
CA VAL A 30 8.11 -15.64 2.11
C VAL A 30 7.70 -14.97 3.42
N ASN A 31 8.10 -15.50 4.58
CA ASN A 31 7.74 -14.94 5.87
C ASN A 31 8.45 -13.60 6.09
N ASN A 32 7.66 -12.56 6.28
CA ASN A 32 8.10 -11.19 6.48
C ASN A 32 7.19 -10.53 7.52
N TYR A 33 7.64 -9.43 8.08
CA TYR A 33 6.86 -8.63 9.02
C TYR A 33 5.49 -8.21 8.46
N MET A 34 5.40 -8.00 7.16
CA MET A 34 4.13 -7.64 6.49
C MET A 34 3.11 -8.77 6.46
N LEU A 35 3.55 -10.03 6.59
CA LEU A 35 2.63 -11.15 6.75
C LEU A 35 2.09 -11.19 8.18
N THR A 36 0.79 -11.39 8.28
CA THR A 36 0.08 -11.49 9.56
C THR A 36 0.01 -12.91 10.11
N PHE A 37 0.55 -13.86 9.36
CA PHE A 37 0.57 -15.29 9.69
C PHE A 37 1.88 -15.91 9.22
N TYR A 38 2.17 -17.10 9.73
CA TYR A 38 3.35 -17.88 9.34
C TYR A 38 2.96 -18.90 8.26
N VAL A 39 3.78 -19.03 7.25
CA VAL A 39 3.61 -19.98 6.13
C VAL A 39 4.65 -21.08 6.28
N GLU A 40 4.18 -22.32 6.36
CA GLU A 40 5.05 -23.50 6.42
C GLU A 40 5.65 -23.80 5.04
N SER A 41 6.85 -24.40 5.04
CA SER A 41 7.61 -24.67 3.82
C SER A 41 6.98 -25.69 2.85
N ASP A 42 6.04 -26.50 3.34
CA ASP A 42 5.29 -27.47 2.53
C ASP A 42 4.10 -26.87 1.79
N GLN A 43 3.66 -25.68 2.16
CA GLN A 43 2.51 -24.97 1.56
C GLN A 43 2.91 -24.21 0.28
N LYS A 44 3.40 -24.92 -0.71
CA LYS A 44 3.94 -24.34 -1.97
C LYS A 44 2.94 -23.48 -2.73
N ASN A 45 1.67 -23.90 -2.80
CA ASN A 45 0.63 -23.13 -3.49
C ASN A 45 0.34 -21.81 -2.81
N LEU A 46 0.31 -21.79 -1.49
CA LEU A 46 0.13 -20.58 -0.69
C LEU A 46 1.34 -19.65 -0.85
N MET A 47 2.56 -20.20 -0.84
CA MET A 47 3.77 -19.42 -1.08
C MET A 47 3.77 -18.73 -2.45
N THR A 48 3.36 -19.45 -3.51
CA THR A 48 3.22 -18.90 -4.87
C THR A 48 2.17 -17.79 -4.91
N PHE A 49 1.04 -17.98 -4.27
CA PHE A 49 -0.01 -16.97 -4.16
C PHE A 49 0.50 -15.70 -3.44
N ILE A 50 1.21 -15.86 -2.33
CA ILE A 50 1.82 -14.75 -1.58
C ILE A 50 2.83 -13.99 -2.44
N ARG A 51 3.66 -14.69 -3.23
CA ARG A 51 4.61 -14.06 -4.17
C ARG A 51 3.90 -13.23 -5.25
N THR A 52 2.77 -13.72 -5.74
CA THR A 52 1.95 -12.99 -6.71
C THR A 52 1.40 -11.70 -6.11
N ILE A 53 0.86 -11.78 -4.90
CA ILE A 53 0.37 -10.59 -4.16
C ILE A 53 1.53 -9.65 -3.81
N ALA A 54 2.70 -10.18 -3.48
CA ALA A 54 3.89 -9.37 -3.22
C ALA A 54 4.27 -8.50 -4.44
N GLY A 55 4.05 -8.99 -5.65
CA GLY A 55 4.20 -8.20 -6.87
C GLY A 55 3.28 -6.99 -6.92
N LEU A 56 2.04 -7.14 -6.45
CA LEU A 56 1.10 -6.01 -6.33
C LEU A 56 1.55 -4.98 -5.29
N PHE A 57 2.10 -5.42 -4.16
CA PHE A 57 2.68 -4.53 -3.16
C PHE A 57 3.88 -3.75 -3.71
N ALA A 58 4.77 -4.42 -4.43
CA ALA A 58 5.91 -3.78 -5.06
C ALA A 58 5.46 -2.75 -6.11
N ALA A 59 4.50 -3.10 -6.95
CA ALA A 59 3.90 -2.20 -7.94
C ALA A 59 3.24 -0.99 -7.27
N GLY A 60 2.47 -1.22 -6.21
CA GLY A 60 1.83 -0.15 -5.44
C GLY A 60 2.85 0.82 -4.83
N GLY A 61 3.92 0.31 -4.27
CA GLY A 61 5.03 1.12 -3.74
C GLY A 61 5.69 1.96 -4.83
N TYR A 62 5.96 1.37 -5.98
CA TYR A 62 6.53 2.07 -7.14
C TYR A 62 5.59 3.19 -7.64
N ILE A 63 4.30 2.89 -7.82
CA ILE A 63 3.30 3.87 -8.26
C ILE A 63 3.20 5.02 -7.25
N LEU A 64 3.24 4.71 -5.95
CA LEU A 64 3.21 5.71 -4.90
C LEU A 64 4.43 6.64 -4.94
N LEU A 65 5.62 6.10 -5.19
CA LEU A 65 6.81 6.93 -5.44
C LEU A 65 6.62 7.85 -6.64
N ARG A 66 6.12 7.31 -7.75
CA ARG A 66 5.82 8.09 -8.95
C ARG A 66 4.82 9.22 -8.66
N PHE A 67 3.80 8.95 -7.84
CA PHE A 67 2.84 9.96 -7.42
C PHE A 67 3.49 11.07 -6.59
N VAL A 68 4.32 10.71 -5.61
CA VAL A 68 4.98 11.68 -4.71
C VAL A 68 5.92 12.62 -5.47
N PHE A 69 6.69 12.09 -6.42
CA PHE A 69 7.66 12.86 -7.21
C PHE A 69 7.07 13.53 -8.45
N SER A 70 5.81 13.28 -8.76
CA SER A 70 5.10 13.92 -9.87
C SER A 70 4.22 15.06 -9.35
N SER A 71 4.39 16.26 -9.89
CA SER A 71 3.62 17.44 -9.46
C SER A 71 2.19 17.49 -10.03
N SER A 72 1.91 16.79 -11.15
CA SER A 72 0.68 17.00 -11.93
C SER A 72 -0.17 15.75 -12.20
N ARG A 73 0.26 14.55 -11.76
CA ARG A 73 -0.43 13.30 -12.11
C ARG A 73 -1.54 12.95 -11.11
N VAL A 74 -2.68 13.56 -11.26
CA VAL A 74 -3.89 13.26 -10.46
C VAL A 74 -4.39 11.82 -10.68
N GLN A 75 -4.24 11.29 -11.88
CA GLN A 75 -4.67 9.93 -12.23
C GLN A 75 -3.96 8.84 -11.43
N LEU A 76 -2.66 8.99 -11.20
CA LEU A 76 -1.91 8.05 -10.35
C LEU A 76 -2.47 8.01 -8.93
N GLY A 77 -2.81 9.15 -8.37
CA GLY A 77 -3.46 9.24 -7.06
C GLY A 77 -4.82 8.55 -7.04
N THR A 78 -5.59 8.66 -8.12
CA THR A 78 -6.88 7.97 -8.25
C THR A 78 -6.73 6.46 -8.22
N VAL A 79 -5.81 5.91 -9.01
CA VAL A 79 -5.53 4.46 -9.04
C VAL A 79 -5.09 3.96 -7.66
N LEU A 80 -4.20 4.68 -7.00
CA LEU A 80 -3.73 4.33 -5.65
C LEU A 80 -4.87 4.34 -4.63
N ILE A 81 -5.74 5.33 -4.68
CA ILE A 81 -6.88 5.44 -3.77
C ILE A 81 -7.83 4.25 -3.92
N TYR A 82 -8.16 3.86 -5.15
CA TYR A 82 -8.98 2.67 -5.39
C TYR A 82 -8.30 1.40 -4.89
N LEU A 83 -7.03 1.23 -5.19
CA LEU A 83 -6.27 0.05 -4.78
C LEU A 83 -6.24 -0.08 -3.25
N VAL A 84 -5.93 0.99 -2.54
CA VAL A 84 -5.91 1.01 -1.07
C VAL A 84 -7.31 0.80 -0.50
N ALA A 85 -8.35 1.41 -1.08
CA ALA A 85 -9.73 1.24 -0.64
C ALA A 85 -10.17 -0.23 -0.70
N PHE A 86 -9.94 -0.91 -1.81
CA PHE A 86 -10.28 -2.33 -1.95
C PHE A 86 -9.47 -3.22 -0.98
N MET A 87 -8.20 -2.91 -0.78
CA MET A 87 -7.39 -3.63 0.22
C MET A 87 -7.93 -3.45 1.63
N LEU A 88 -8.36 -2.24 2.00
CA LEU A 88 -8.95 -1.97 3.31
C LEU A 88 -10.28 -2.69 3.50
N VAL A 89 -11.13 -2.74 2.47
CA VAL A 89 -12.39 -3.49 2.50
C VAL A 89 -12.13 -4.99 2.69
N GLY A 90 -11.17 -5.55 1.95
CA GLY A 90 -10.76 -6.94 2.10
C GLY A 90 -10.21 -7.25 3.50
N LYS A 91 -9.41 -6.36 4.05
CA LYS A 91 -8.86 -6.48 5.40
C LYS A 91 -9.96 -6.43 6.46
N PHE A 92 -10.91 -5.51 6.31
CA PHE A 92 -12.06 -5.37 7.20
C PHE A 92 -12.95 -6.63 7.17
N SER A 93 -13.19 -7.17 5.99
CA SER A 93 -13.90 -8.45 5.82
C SER A 93 -13.17 -9.59 6.58
N GLY A 94 -11.86 -9.65 6.49
CA GLY A 94 -11.04 -10.61 7.24
C GLY A 94 -11.22 -10.47 8.75
N PHE A 95 -11.33 -9.26 9.28
CA PHE A 95 -11.59 -9.04 10.71
C PHE A 95 -12.95 -9.60 11.16
N ILE A 96 -13.96 -9.54 10.29
CA ILE A 96 -15.30 -10.06 10.59
C ILE A 96 -15.29 -11.59 10.60
N TYR A 97 -14.67 -12.23 9.61
CA TYR A 97 -14.72 -13.70 9.44
C TYR A 97 -13.67 -14.44 10.24
N GLU A 98 -12.47 -13.89 10.39
CA GLU A 98 -11.30 -14.58 10.94
C GLU A 98 -10.84 -14.03 12.29
N GLY A 99 -11.40 -12.90 12.72
CA GLY A 99 -11.04 -12.22 13.95
C GLY A 99 -9.89 -11.20 13.78
N ILE A 100 -9.59 -10.52 14.87
CA ILE A 100 -8.62 -9.42 14.89
C ILE A 100 -7.27 -9.93 15.38
N ASN A 101 -6.25 -9.81 14.54
CA ASN A 101 -4.85 -10.03 14.91
C ASN A 101 -4.14 -8.68 15.10
N HIS A 102 -3.28 -8.57 16.09
CA HIS A 102 -2.55 -7.34 16.43
C HIS A 102 -1.73 -6.78 15.25
N ARG A 103 -0.97 -7.63 14.55
CA ARG A 103 -0.22 -7.21 13.34
C ARG A 103 -1.14 -6.72 12.23
N SER A 104 -2.23 -7.43 12.02
CA SER A 104 -3.24 -7.09 11.02
C SER A 104 -3.89 -5.74 11.31
N LEU A 105 -4.14 -5.43 12.59
CA LEU A 105 -4.69 -4.15 13.02
C LEU A 105 -3.72 -2.99 12.76
N ILE A 106 -2.44 -3.16 13.05
CA ILE A 106 -1.41 -2.15 12.78
C ILE A 106 -1.34 -1.83 11.28
N ILE A 107 -1.30 -2.86 10.44
CA ILE A 107 -1.26 -2.71 8.98
C ILE A 107 -2.53 -2.00 8.47
N PHE A 108 -3.68 -2.34 9.03
CA PHE A 108 -4.95 -1.70 8.71
C PHE A 108 -4.94 -0.21 9.06
N CYS A 109 -4.44 0.16 10.23
CA CYS A 109 -4.33 1.56 10.66
C CYS A 109 -3.38 2.37 9.74
N ILE A 110 -2.24 1.78 9.36
CA ILE A 110 -1.31 2.40 8.40
C ILE A 110 -2.00 2.59 7.05
N GLY A 111 -2.74 1.60 6.58
CA GLY A 111 -3.52 1.66 5.34
C GLY A 111 -4.59 2.77 5.38
N LEU A 112 -5.33 2.89 6.47
CA LEU A 112 -6.31 3.97 6.66
C LEU A 112 -5.66 5.34 6.61
N LEU A 113 -4.57 5.53 7.32
CA LEU A 113 -3.84 6.80 7.33
C LEU A 113 -3.33 7.16 5.93
N THR A 114 -2.76 6.20 5.23
CA THR A 114 -2.32 6.36 3.83
C THR A 114 -3.49 6.74 2.91
N PHE A 115 -4.62 6.08 3.06
CA PHE A 115 -5.84 6.37 2.28
C PHE A 115 -6.31 7.81 2.46
N PHE A 116 -6.42 8.29 3.70
CA PHE A 116 -6.83 9.65 3.97
C PHE A 116 -5.83 10.69 3.44
N ILE A 117 -4.53 10.44 3.61
CA ILE A 117 -3.49 11.32 3.08
C ILE A 117 -3.56 11.41 1.56
N LEU A 118 -3.73 10.29 0.87
CA LEU A 118 -3.88 10.25 -0.59
C LEU A 118 -5.13 10.99 -1.06
N LEU A 119 -6.25 10.84 -0.36
CA LEU A 119 -7.48 11.60 -0.67
C LEU A 119 -7.25 13.10 -0.59
N LEU A 120 -6.63 13.56 0.49
CA LEU A 120 -6.35 14.97 0.70
C LEU A 120 -5.39 15.52 -0.36
N GLU A 121 -4.32 14.81 -0.66
CA GLU A 121 -3.33 15.24 -1.66
C GLU A 121 -3.91 15.23 -3.09
N ARG A 122 -4.71 14.22 -3.44
CA ARG A 122 -5.41 14.19 -4.72
C ARG A 122 -6.38 15.37 -4.86
N ARG A 123 -7.17 15.63 -3.82
CA ARG A 123 -8.13 16.75 -3.81
C ARG A 123 -7.42 18.08 -3.99
N LYS A 124 -6.30 18.27 -3.31
CA LYS A 124 -5.46 19.45 -3.39
C LYS A 124 -4.90 19.66 -4.79
N ARG A 125 -4.34 18.61 -5.42
CA ARG A 125 -3.80 18.67 -6.77
C ARG A 125 -4.87 18.96 -7.82
N ARG A 126 -6.03 18.35 -7.68
CA ARG A 126 -7.18 18.60 -8.57
C ARG A 126 -7.64 20.06 -8.52
N ASN A 127 -7.70 20.63 -7.33
CA ASN A 127 -8.07 22.03 -7.16
C ASN A 127 -7.04 22.97 -7.77
N GLN A 128 -5.75 22.70 -7.62
CA GLN A 128 -4.67 23.49 -8.24
C GLN A 128 -4.79 23.51 -9.77
N ILE A 129 -5.04 22.37 -10.40
CA ILE A 129 -5.25 22.27 -11.85
C ILE A 129 -6.47 23.08 -12.29
N SER A 130 -7.55 23.14 -11.51
CA SER A 130 -8.74 23.92 -11.83
C SER A 130 -8.51 25.43 -11.77
N TYR A 131 -7.55 25.89 -10.99
CA TYR A 131 -7.19 27.32 -10.93
C TYR A 131 -6.23 27.76 -12.05
N ASP A 132 -5.48 26.83 -12.62
CA ASP A 132 -4.53 27.11 -13.70
C ASP A 132 -5.18 27.09 -15.10
N LEU A 133 -6.46 26.72 -15.18
CA LEU A 133 -7.27 26.75 -16.40
C LEU A 133 -8.14 28.01 -16.45
#